data_9dc2c11a779c47da5e371d7475bea9de
#
_entry.id   9dc2c11a779c47da5e371d7475bea9de
#
_cell.length_a   1.000
_cell.length_b   1.000
_cell.length_c   1.000
_cell.angle_alpha   90.00
_cell.angle_beta   90.00
_cell.angle_gamma   90.00
#
_symmetry.space_group_name_H-M   'P 1'
#
loop_
_entity.id
_entity.type
_entity.pdbx_description
1 polymer ?
#
loop_
_entity_poly.entity_id
_entity_poly.type
_entity_poly.pdbx_seq_one_letter_code
_entity_poly.pdbx_strand_id
1 'polypeptide(L)'
;MKNYTPEKITSLKDNEIFVFGSNLKGNHAGGAAYLAVKKFGAQMGNPEGIQGQSYAIPTLDKNMDRINLTDLEQSICRFYQYAEENPGKVFYMTKIGCGIAGYELSDIATVVNCRNIPDNVIIPEEFTHIPGYKGFDENMQCRGFQYQEGNTYHEEGNIEACQSGFHFCK
;
A
#
# COMPACT_ATOMS: atom_id res chain seq x y z
N MET A 1 -18.76 -0.98 6.01
CA MET A 1 -17.65 -0.07 6.37
C MET A 1 -16.38 -0.67 5.79
N LYS A 2 -15.60 0.12 5.02
CA LYS A 2 -14.26 -0.32 4.59
C LYS A 2 -13.38 -0.47 5.85
N ASN A 3 -12.71 -1.59 5.98
CA ASN A 3 -11.77 -1.83 7.08
C ASN A 3 -10.40 -1.33 6.64
N TYR A 4 -9.77 -0.47 7.43
CA TYR A 4 -8.41 0.01 7.18
C TYR A 4 -7.45 -0.48 8.24
N THR A 5 -6.17 -0.55 7.90
CA THR A 5 -5.13 -0.89 8.88
C THR A 5 -5.14 0.11 10.03
N PRO A 6 -5.26 -0.34 11.28
CA PRO A 6 -5.15 0.56 12.43
C PRO A 6 -3.78 1.26 12.48
N GLU A 7 -3.76 2.52 12.89
CA GLU A 7 -2.51 3.28 13.00
C GLU A 7 -1.50 2.62 13.97
N LYS A 8 -2.01 1.95 15.01
CA LYS A 8 -1.19 1.22 15.99
C LYS A 8 -1.68 -0.22 16.12
N ILE A 9 -0.84 -1.16 15.70
CA ILE A 9 -1.06 -2.59 15.90
C ILE A 9 -0.20 -3.04 17.07
N THR A 10 -0.85 -3.37 18.20
CA THR A 10 -0.16 -3.80 19.43
C THR A 10 -0.24 -5.29 19.69
N SER A 11 -1.21 -5.97 19.12
CA SER A 11 -1.45 -7.41 19.19
C SER A 11 -2.13 -7.88 17.91
N LEU A 12 -2.01 -9.16 17.62
CA LEU A 12 -2.61 -9.85 16.48
C LEU A 12 -3.30 -11.12 16.96
N LYS A 13 -4.36 -11.53 16.26
CA LYS A 13 -4.92 -12.88 16.40
C LYS A 13 -4.05 -13.88 15.65
N ASP A 14 -4.24 -15.17 15.89
CA ASP A 14 -3.40 -16.24 15.33
C ASP A 14 -3.35 -16.25 13.80
N ASN A 15 -4.41 -15.80 13.14
CA ASN A 15 -4.49 -15.72 11.67
C ASN A 15 -4.17 -14.33 11.10
N GLU A 16 -3.80 -13.36 11.93
CA GLU A 16 -3.48 -12.01 11.49
C GLU A 16 -1.97 -11.85 11.29
N ILE A 17 -1.57 -11.15 10.25
CA ILE A 17 -0.17 -10.96 9.83
C ILE A 17 0.14 -9.47 9.73
N PHE A 18 1.23 -9.06 10.36
CA PHE A 18 1.76 -7.70 10.32
C PHE A 18 2.66 -7.50 9.10
N VAL A 19 2.24 -6.68 8.12
CA VAL A 19 3.03 -6.41 6.92
C VAL A 19 3.82 -5.11 7.10
N PHE A 20 5.14 -5.19 6.92
CA PHE A 20 6.05 -4.08 7.21
C PHE A 20 7.10 -3.85 6.13
N GLY A 21 7.58 -2.60 6.04
CA GLY A 21 8.69 -2.24 5.16
C GLY A 21 10.03 -2.69 5.74
N SER A 22 10.83 -3.36 4.93
CA SER A 22 12.15 -3.87 5.27
C SER A 22 13.25 -3.28 4.34
N ASN A 23 14.46 -3.82 4.42
CA ASN A 23 15.55 -3.53 3.50
C ASN A 23 16.22 -4.82 3.02
N LEU A 24 16.94 -4.77 1.90
CA LEU A 24 17.57 -5.96 1.28
C LEU A 24 18.69 -6.63 2.12
N LYS A 25 19.08 -6.05 3.27
CA LYS A 25 19.91 -6.73 4.28
C LYS A 25 19.09 -7.49 5.31
N GLY A 26 17.76 -7.27 5.39
CA GLY A 26 16.96 -7.79 6.48
C GLY A 26 17.31 -7.16 7.83
N ASN A 27 17.83 -5.95 7.84
CA ASN A 27 18.13 -5.24 9.09
C ASN A 27 16.88 -4.53 9.61
N HIS A 28 16.25 -5.11 10.61
CA HIS A 28 14.99 -4.66 11.17
C HIS A 28 15.19 -3.82 12.46
N ALA A 29 16.16 -2.90 12.45
CA ALA A 29 16.56 -2.16 13.65
C ALA A 29 15.65 -0.96 13.99
N GLY A 30 14.73 -0.55 13.13
CA GLY A 30 13.91 0.65 13.36
C GLY A 30 12.45 0.53 12.91
N GLY A 31 11.62 1.44 13.40
CA GLY A 31 10.23 1.62 12.96
C GLY A 31 9.36 0.36 13.09
N ALA A 32 8.53 0.12 12.08
CA ALA A 32 7.64 -1.04 12.02
C ALA A 32 8.42 -2.37 11.96
N ALA A 33 9.60 -2.39 11.32
CA ALA A 33 10.45 -3.56 11.25
C ALA A 33 10.97 -3.98 12.65
N TYR A 34 11.37 -3.04 13.49
CA TYR A 34 11.74 -3.32 14.88
C TYR A 34 10.57 -3.90 15.69
N LEU A 35 9.38 -3.32 15.52
CA LEU A 35 8.17 -3.83 16.16
C LEU A 35 7.87 -5.27 15.72
N ALA A 36 8.04 -5.57 14.42
CA ALA A 36 7.84 -6.91 13.87
C ALA A 36 8.78 -7.94 14.51
N VAL A 37 10.07 -7.59 14.71
CA VAL A 37 11.02 -8.45 15.43
C VAL A 37 10.60 -8.65 16.90
N LYS A 38 10.20 -7.57 17.57
CA LYS A 38 9.91 -7.63 19.01
C LYS A 38 8.63 -8.39 19.32
N LYS A 39 7.60 -8.35 18.45
CA LYS A 39 6.26 -8.84 18.77
C LYS A 39 5.72 -9.90 17.81
N PHE A 40 6.14 -9.88 16.57
CA PHE A 40 5.47 -10.65 15.50
C PHE A 40 6.39 -11.65 14.80
N GLY A 41 7.57 -11.92 15.37
CA GLY A 41 8.44 -13.01 14.94
C GLY A 41 9.25 -12.74 13.67
N ALA A 42 9.41 -11.48 13.25
CA ALA A 42 10.31 -11.12 12.18
C ALA A 42 11.76 -11.47 12.54
N GLN A 43 12.55 -11.89 11.56
CA GLN A 43 13.91 -12.40 11.73
C GLN A 43 14.93 -11.45 11.12
N MET A 44 15.96 -11.09 11.89
CA MET A 44 17.09 -10.32 11.39
C MET A 44 17.82 -11.12 10.28
N GLY A 45 18.19 -10.44 9.21
CA GLY A 45 18.84 -11.05 8.06
C GLY A 45 17.88 -11.62 7.01
N ASN A 46 16.57 -11.60 7.26
CA ASN A 46 15.54 -12.05 6.31
C ASN A 46 14.80 -10.85 5.69
N PRO A 47 15.14 -10.44 4.45
CA PRO A 47 14.66 -9.18 3.88
C PRO A 47 13.22 -9.21 3.39
N GLU A 48 12.68 -10.37 2.99
CA GLU A 48 11.38 -10.46 2.32
C GLU A 48 10.62 -11.73 2.71
N GLY A 49 9.28 -11.64 2.71
CA GLY A 49 8.40 -12.79 2.88
C GLY A 49 7.92 -12.98 4.31
N ILE A 50 7.24 -14.11 4.53
CA ILE A 50 6.62 -14.47 5.82
C ILE A 50 7.66 -14.84 6.88
N GLN A 51 7.47 -14.34 8.10
CA GLN A 51 8.35 -14.54 9.24
C GLN A 51 7.50 -14.51 10.52
N GLY A 52 7.20 -15.67 11.09
CA GLY A 52 6.24 -15.73 12.21
C GLY A 52 4.89 -15.15 11.83
N GLN A 53 4.40 -14.18 12.63
CA GLN A 53 3.19 -13.41 12.35
C GLN A 53 3.48 -12.09 11.60
N SER A 54 4.53 -12.03 10.81
CA SER A 54 4.86 -10.84 10.03
C SER A 54 5.28 -11.18 8.61
N TYR A 55 5.11 -10.22 7.71
CA TYR A 55 5.54 -10.30 6.31
C TYR A 55 6.37 -9.07 5.96
N ALA A 56 7.59 -9.29 5.49
CA ALA A 56 8.53 -8.22 5.14
C ALA A 56 8.44 -7.87 3.66
N ILE A 57 8.41 -6.58 3.32
CA ILE A 57 8.46 -6.05 1.95
C ILE A 57 9.66 -5.11 1.86
N PRO A 58 10.70 -5.42 1.06
CA PRO A 58 11.85 -4.52 0.90
C PRO A 58 11.43 -3.18 0.30
N THR A 59 11.81 -2.10 0.96
CA THR A 59 11.61 -0.71 0.52
C THR A 59 12.94 0.03 0.36
N LEU A 60 14.01 -0.54 0.88
CA LEU A 60 15.38 -0.02 0.82
C LEU A 60 16.34 -1.11 0.32
N ASP A 61 17.37 -0.69 -0.34
CA ASP A 61 18.47 -1.56 -0.78
C ASP A 61 19.43 -1.93 0.39
N LYS A 62 20.57 -2.56 0.04
CA LYS A 62 21.60 -2.94 1.02
C LYS A 62 22.34 -1.74 1.61
N ASN A 63 22.32 -0.58 0.97
CA ASN A 63 22.95 0.65 1.43
C ASN A 63 22.01 1.58 2.19
N MET A 64 20.75 1.16 2.35
CA MET A 64 19.66 1.95 2.92
C MET A 64 19.18 3.07 1.98
N ASP A 65 19.47 2.97 0.69
CA ASP A 65 18.89 3.82 -0.34
C ASP A 65 17.53 3.25 -0.79
N ARG A 66 16.63 4.10 -1.30
CA ARG A 66 15.34 3.67 -1.85
C ARG A 66 15.56 2.71 -3.01
N ILE A 67 14.86 1.60 -3.04
CA ILE A 67 14.75 0.81 -4.27
C ILE A 67 13.87 1.56 -5.27
N ASN A 68 13.98 1.28 -6.57
CA ASN A 68 13.09 1.88 -7.54
C ASN A 68 11.65 1.38 -7.39
N LEU A 69 10.69 2.15 -7.87
CA LEU A 69 9.26 1.82 -7.71
C LEU A 69 8.86 0.51 -8.43
N THR A 70 9.55 0.17 -9.53
CA THR A 70 9.30 -1.08 -10.25
C THR A 70 9.70 -2.31 -9.42
N ASP A 71 10.84 -2.27 -8.73
CA ASP A 71 11.26 -3.36 -7.84
C ASP A 71 10.33 -3.47 -6.63
N LEU A 72 9.87 -2.32 -6.09
CA LEU A 72 8.89 -2.30 -5.01
C LEU A 72 7.55 -2.89 -5.47
N GLU A 73 7.08 -2.54 -6.67
CA GLU A 73 5.87 -3.12 -7.26
C GLU A 73 5.97 -4.63 -7.40
N GLN A 74 7.11 -5.15 -7.87
CA GLN A 74 7.33 -6.59 -7.94
C GLN A 74 7.26 -7.27 -6.56
N SER A 75 7.83 -6.64 -5.52
CA SER A 75 7.75 -7.17 -4.15
C SER A 75 6.31 -7.16 -3.62
N ILE A 76 5.52 -6.12 -3.93
CA ILE A 76 4.09 -6.06 -3.60
C ILE A 76 3.30 -7.12 -4.38
N CYS A 77 3.61 -7.34 -5.66
CA CYS A 77 2.97 -8.40 -6.45
C CYS A 77 3.23 -9.78 -5.84
N ARG A 78 4.46 -10.07 -5.41
CA ARG A 78 4.78 -11.34 -4.70
C ARG A 78 4.03 -11.47 -3.37
N PHE A 79 3.90 -10.36 -2.63
CA PHE A 79 3.11 -10.32 -1.41
C PHE A 79 1.63 -10.61 -1.68
N TYR A 80 1.04 -10.00 -2.70
CA TYR A 80 -0.36 -10.24 -3.05
C TYR A 80 -0.61 -11.67 -3.50
N GLN A 81 0.29 -12.25 -4.30
CA GLN A 81 0.21 -13.67 -4.64
C GLN A 81 0.23 -14.54 -3.38
N TYR A 82 1.13 -14.27 -2.44
CA TYR A 82 1.17 -14.99 -1.17
C TYR A 82 -0.13 -14.84 -0.37
N ALA A 83 -0.72 -13.65 -0.35
CA ALA A 83 -1.99 -13.41 0.33
C ALA A 83 -3.15 -14.20 -0.31
N GLU A 84 -3.24 -14.22 -1.64
CA GLU A 84 -4.23 -15.02 -2.41
C GLU A 84 -4.10 -16.52 -2.13
N GLU A 85 -2.86 -17.02 -2.02
CA GLU A 85 -2.56 -18.42 -1.69
C GLU A 85 -2.86 -18.78 -0.20
N ASN A 86 -3.10 -17.78 0.65
CA ASN A 86 -3.36 -17.94 2.08
C ASN A 86 -4.67 -17.25 2.53
N PRO A 87 -5.84 -17.64 1.97
CA PRO A 87 -7.11 -16.93 2.22
C PRO A 87 -7.60 -17.00 3.67
N GLY A 88 -7.10 -17.94 4.47
CA GLY A 88 -7.40 -18.04 5.91
C GLY A 88 -6.66 -17.02 6.78
N LYS A 89 -5.72 -16.25 6.23
CA LYS A 89 -4.97 -15.22 6.92
C LYS A 89 -5.50 -13.83 6.58
N VAL A 90 -5.31 -12.88 7.49
CA VAL A 90 -5.61 -11.46 7.29
C VAL A 90 -4.31 -10.67 7.41
N PHE A 91 -4.00 -9.88 6.41
CA PHE A 91 -2.75 -9.14 6.33
C PHE A 91 -2.99 -7.64 6.58
N TYR A 92 -2.44 -7.11 7.65
CA TYR A 92 -2.49 -5.68 7.97
C TYR A 92 -1.22 -5.00 7.44
N MET A 93 -1.34 -4.32 6.31
CA MET A 93 -0.23 -3.56 5.73
C MET A 93 -0.03 -2.25 6.50
N THR A 94 1.16 -2.02 7.02
CA THR A 94 1.55 -0.71 7.58
C THR A 94 1.80 0.31 6.46
N LYS A 95 2.06 1.57 6.80
CA LYS A 95 2.50 2.60 5.82
C LYS A 95 3.91 2.31 5.34
N ILE A 96 4.08 1.18 4.63
CA ILE A 96 5.38 0.75 4.10
C ILE A 96 6.01 1.85 3.25
N GLY A 97 7.33 2.02 3.35
CA GLY A 97 8.07 3.01 2.58
C GLY A 97 7.90 4.46 3.02
N CYS A 98 6.82 4.83 3.72
CA CYS A 98 6.55 6.23 4.08
C CYS A 98 7.28 6.71 5.35
N GLY A 99 7.96 5.83 6.07
CA GLY A 99 8.77 6.16 7.24
C GLY A 99 10.23 6.43 6.89
N ILE A 100 11.14 5.59 7.39
CA ILE A 100 12.61 5.73 7.20
C ILE A 100 12.99 5.79 5.72
N ALA A 101 12.32 5.03 4.86
CA ALA A 101 12.58 5.06 3.41
C ALA A 101 12.15 6.38 2.76
N GLY A 102 11.21 7.11 3.35
CA GLY A 102 10.84 8.48 2.94
C GLY A 102 10.23 8.60 1.54
N TYR A 103 9.56 7.55 1.04
CA TYR A 103 8.78 7.68 -0.19
C TYR A 103 7.59 8.62 0.03
N GLU A 104 7.21 9.30 -1.04
CA GLU A 104 5.95 10.04 -1.04
C GLU A 104 4.77 9.07 -0.94
N LEU A 105 3.74 9.49 -0.21
CA LEU A 105 2.54 8.68 0.00
C LEU A 105 1.87 8.30 -1.32
N SER A 106 1.84 9.24 -2.28
CA SER A 106 1.29 9.05 -3.62
C SER A 106 1.99 7.96 -4.42
N ASP A 107 3.32 7.88 -4.29
CA ASP A 107 4.11 6.86 -4.99
C ASP A 107 3.78 5.47 -4.46
N ILE A 108 3.74 5.32 -3.12
CA ILE A 108 3.39 4.05 -2.49
C ILE A 108 1.92 3.69 -2.75
N ALA A 109 0.99 4.64 -2.66
CA ALA A 109 -0.41 4.41 -3.01
C ALA A 109 -0.55 3.90 -4.46
N THR A 110 0.20 4.48 -5.40
CA THR A 110 0.23 4.04 -6.79
C THR A 110 0.70 2.59 -6.92
N VAL A 111 1.81 2.24 -6.27
CA VAL A 111 2.38 0.89 -6.33
C VAL A 111 1.49 -0.14 -5.62
N VAL A 112 0.89 0.21 -4.49
CA VAL A 112 -0.07 -0.66 -3.77
C VAL A 112 -1.33 -0.92 -4.60
N ASN A 113 -1.78 0.05 -5.39
CA ASN A 113 -2.96 -0.07 -6.25
C ASN A 113 -2.62 -0.45 -7.71
N CYS A 114 -1.44 -0.98 -7.99
CA CYS A 114 -1.03 -1.39 -9.35
C CYS A 114 -1.86 -2.56 -9.90
N ARG A 115 -2.50 -3.33 -9.04
CA ARG A 115 -3.44 -4.42 -9.34
C ARG A 115 -4.52 -4.50 -8.26
N ASN A 116 -5.51 -5.38 -8.46
CA ASN A 116 -6.53 -5.63 -7.44
C ASN A 116 -5.88 -6.12 -6.14
N ILE A 117 -6.22 -5.44 -5.06
CA ILE A 117 -5.78 -5.80 -3.72
C ILE A 117 -6.56 -7.04 -3.28
N PRO A 118 -5.91 -8.12 -2.81
CA PRO A 118 -6.61 -9.30 -2.32
C PRO A 118 -7.56 -8.97 -1.15
N ASP A 119 -8.71 -9.64 -1.08
CA ASP A 119 -9.77 -9.37 -0.10
C ASP A 119 -9.30 -9.53 1.36
N ASN A 120 -8.27 -10.34 1.59
CA ASN A 120 -7.67 -10.58 2.90
C ASN A 120 -6.50 -9.64 3.24
N VAL A 121 -6.24 -8.63 2.40
CA VAL A 121 -5.24 -7.59 2.65
C VAL A 121 -5.93 -6.30 3.05
N ILE A 122 -5.63 -5.81 4.24
CA ILE A 122 -6.11 -4.55 4.79
C ILE A 122 -5.00 -3.51 4.65
N ILE A 123 -5.28 -2.43 3.95
CA ILE A 123 -4.32 -1.35 3.70
C ILE A 123 -4.61 -0.12 4.56
N PRO A 124 -3.64 0.77 4.78
CA PRO A 124 -3.89 2.10 5.35
C PRO A 124 -4.90 2.89 4.51
N GLU A 125 -5.74 3.70 5.17
CA GLU A 125 -6.72 4.54 4.49
C GLU A 125 -6.07 5.47 3.46
N GLU A 126 -4.90 6.00 3.79
CA GLU A 126 -4.16 6.92 2.95
C GLU A 126 -3.73 6.31 1.60
N PHE A 127 -3.60 5.00 1.52
CA PHE A 127 -3.27 4.31 0.26
C PHE A 127 -4.49 4.13 -0.65
N THR A 128 -5.70 4.48 -0.20
CA THR A 128 -6.90 4.46 -1.05
C THR A 128 -7.02 5.71 -1.93
N HIS A 129 -6.23 6.74 -1.65
CA HIS A 129 -6.24 8.00 -2.38
C HIS A 129 -5.06 8.05 -3.34
N ILE A 130 -5.32 7.93 -4.62
CA ILE A 130 -4.31 8.12 -5.67
C ILE A 130 -4.47 9.55 -6.19
N PRO A 131 -3.49 10.45 -5.95
CA PRO A 131 -3.56 11.78 -6.50
C PRO A 131 -3.48 11.73 -8.03
N GLY A 132 -4.26 12.56 -8.68
CA GLY A 132 -4.26 12.69 -10.13
C GLY A 132 -4.59 14.12 -10.53
N TYR A 133 -4.29 14.46 -11.79
CA TYR A 133 -4.57 15.76 -12.38
C TYR A 133 -5.74 15.63 -13.33
N LYS A 134 -6.70 16.55 -13.25
CA LYS A 134 -7.83 16.63 -14.16
C LYS A 134 -7.86 17.99 -14.83
N GLY A 135 -7.90 17.98 -16.16
CA GLY A 135 -8.11 19.21 -16.94
C GLY A 135 -9.58 19.62 -16.93
N PHE A 136 -9.82 20.90 -16.73
CA PHE A 136 -11.11 21.55 -16.83
C PHE A 136 -11.03 22.72 -17.79
N ASP A 137 -12.17 23.15 -18.31
CA ASP A 137 -12.28 24.45 -18.96
C ASP A 137 -12.31 25.60 -17.93
N GLU A 138 -12.44 26.84 -18.43
CA GLU A 138 -12.48 28.05 -17.60
C GLU A 138 -13.65 28.10 -16.59
N ASN A 139 -14.68 27.28 -16.80
CA ASN A 139 -15.87 27.17 -15.97
C ASN A 139 -15.82 25.96 -15.02
N MET A 140 -14.68 25.31 -14.86
CA MET A 140 -14.53 24.09 -14.07
C MET A 140 -15.40 22.93 -14.59
N GLN A 141 -15.61 22.84 -15.92
CA GLN A 141 -16.35 21.76 -16.56
C GLN A 141 -15.42 20.81 -17.30
N CYS A 142 -15.79 19.54 -17.30
CA CYS A 142 -15.18 18.52 -18.12
C CYS A 142 -16.24 17.57 -18.64
N ARG A 143 -16.36 17.45 -19.96
CA ARG A 143 -17.37 16.62 -20.65
C ARG A 143 -18.79 16.88 -20.18
N GLY A 144 -19.16 18.14 -19.95
CA GLY A 144 -20.49 18.56 -19.51
C GLY A 144 -20.78 18.34 -18.03
N PHE A 145 -19.84 17.80 -17.26
CA PHE A 145 -19.99 17.70 -15.81
C PHE A 145 -19.37 18.93 -15.14
N GLN A 146 -20.13 19.53 -14.21
CA GLN A 146 -19.68 20.68 -13.42
C GLN A 146 -18.97 20.24 -12.16
N TYR A 147 -17.72 20.65 -12.00
CA TYR A 147 -16.93 20.42 -10.78
C TYR A 147 -16.90 21.69 -9.91
N GLN A 148 -16.64 21.50 -8.63
CA GLN A 148 -16.41 22.58 -7.67
C GLN A 148 -15.19 22.23 -6.83
N GLU A 149 -14.37 23.22 -6.57
CA GLU A 149 -13.19 23.06 -5.72
C GLU A 149 -13.57 22.60 -4.31
N GLY A 150 -12.81 21.62 -3.77
CA GLY A 150 -13.04 21.07 -2.44
C GLY A 150 -14.12 20.00 -2.34
N ASN A 151 -14.89 19.74 -3.40
CA ASN A 151 -15.92 18.72 -3.39
C ASN A 151 -15.36 17.33 -3.77
N THR A 152 -15.96 16.30 -3.18
CA THR A 152 -15.71 14.89 -3.54
C THR A 152 -16.85 14.40 -4.42
N TYR A 153 -16.49 13.69 -5.50
CA TYR A 153 -17.44 13.11 -6.45
C TYR A 153 -17.25 11.60 -6.51
N HIS A 154 -18.35 10.87 -6.60
CA HIS A 154 -18.39 9.42 -6.71
C HIS A 154 -19.09 9.01 -8.01
N GLU A 155 -18.56 8.00 -8.68
CA GLU A 155 -19.19 7.37 -9.83
C GLU A 155 -19.71 6.00 -9.42
N GLU A 156 -20.98 5.71 -9.71
CA GLU A 156 -21.59 4.40 -9.48
C GLU A 156 -21.80 3.72 -10.83
N GLY A 157 -21.23 2.52 -11.00
CA GLY A 157 -21.37 1.72 -12.21
C GLY A 157 -20.05 1.24 -12.81
N ASN A 158 -20.15 0.69 -14.01
CA ASN A 158 -18.96 0.26 -14.76
C ASN A 158 -18.21 1.48 -15.31
N ILE A 159 -16.97 1.63 -14.87
CA ILE A 159 -16.08 2.68 -15.35
C ILE A 159 -15.34 2.13 -16.59
N GLU A 160 -15.54 2.78 -17.74
CA GLU A 160 -14.85 2.43 -18.98
C GLU A 160 -13.87 3.54 -19.35
N ALA A 161 -12.62 3.20 -19.64
CA ALA A 161 -11.60 4.14 -20.02
C ALA A 161 -12.05 4.96 -21.26
N CYS A 162 -11.98 6.29 -21.14
CA CYS A 162 -12.40 7.25 -22.15
C CYS A 162 -13.89 7.26 -22.53
N GLN A 163 -14.74 6.49 -21.89
CA GLN A 163 -16.18 6.43 -22.18
C GLN A 163 -17.04 6.88 -20.98
N SER A 164 -16.87 6.25 -19.82
CA SER A 164 -17.65 6.58 -18.61
C SER A 164 -16.75 6.78 -17.40
N GLY A 165 -17.22 7.53 -16.41
CA GLY A 165 -16.52 7.81 -15.16
C GLY A 165 -15.68 9.09 -15.18
N PHE A 166 -15.08 9.39 -14.03
CA PHE A 166 -14.20 10.55 -13.86
C PHE A 166 -12.77 10.21 -14.27
N HIS A 167 -12.32 10.74 -15.42
CA HIS A 167 -10.97 10.51 -15.93
C HIS A 167 -10.01 11.60 -15.45
N PHE A 168 -8.81 11.17 -15.05
CA PHE A 168 -7.73 12.07 -14.66
C PHE A 168 -6.37 11.49 -15.10
N CYS A 169 -5.35 12.34 -15.21
CA CYS A 169 -3.98 11.95 -15.46
C CYS A 169 -3.18 11.91 -14.15
N LYS A 170 -2.19 11.03 -14.10
CA LYS A 170 -1.17 11.04 -13.06
C LYS A 170 -0.05 11.97 -13.42
#